data_a20259d685a09511479e546acf45f02d
#
_entry.id   a20259d685a09511479e546acf45f02d
#
_cell.length_a   1.000
_cell.length_b   1.000
_cell.length_c   1.000
_cell.angle_alpha   90.00
_cell.angle_beta   90.00
_cell.angle_gamma   90.00
#
_symmetry.space_group_name_H-M   'P 1'
#
loop_
_entity.id
_entity.type
_entity.pdbx_description
1 polymer ?
#
loop_
_entity_poly.entity_id
_entity_poly.type
_entity_poly.pdbx_seq_one_letter_code
_entity_poly.pdbx_strand_id
1 'polypeptide(L)'
;MLDLRLFCIYNMHDNEKAIQREVIFMAKQIKKVVLAYSGGLDTSIIIPWLKENYDGCEVIAVSGDVGQGTELDGLEEKAKKTGASKLYVLDLKKDFVENYIFPTMQAGAVYEDKYLLGTSFARPVIAKAIVDIAKKEGADAICHGCTGKGNDQVRFELTIKAFAPEMTIIAPWRIWNIKSREEEIEYAEAHNIPLKINRETNYSKDKNLWHLSHEGLDLEDPSNEPQYEKEGFLELGVSPLQAPDQPTYITLHFEKGIPTALNGEEIDSVSLIEALNKIGGENGVGLADLVENRLVGMK
;
A
#
# COMPACT_ATOMS: atom_id res chain seq x y z
N MET A 1 35.96 12.13 43.06
CA MET A 1 35.45 11.19 42.06
C MET A 1 34.09 11.74 41.62
N LEU A 2 34.06 12.56 40.55
CA LEU A 2 32.80 13.07 39.98
C LEU A 2 32.05 11.90 39.35
N ASP A 3 30.78 11.81 39.71
CA ASP A 3 29.90 10.70 39.31
C ASP A 3 29.66 10.76 37.79
N LEU A 4 30.39 9.95 37.05
CA LEU A 4 30.26 9.79 35.62
C LEU A 4 28.82 9.42 35.16
N ARG A 5 28.00 8.88 36.08
CA ARG A 5 26.59 8.56 35.79
C ARG A 5 25.71 9.80 35.65
N LEU A 6 25.95 10.82 36.48
CA LEU A 6 25.26 12.10 36.41
C LEU A 6 25.60 12.86 35.11
N PHE A 7 26.86 12.78 34.67
CA PHE A 7 27.31 13.42 33.42
C PHE A 7 26.71 12.75 32.17
N CYS A 8 26.56 11.42 32.17
CA CYS A 8 25.86 10.72 31.07
C CYS A 8 24.37 11.03 31.04
N ILE A 9 23.70 11.09 32.19
CA ILE A 9 22.25 11.39 32.26
C ILE A 9 21.98 12.85 31.86
N TYR A 10 22.83 13.79 32.23
CA TYR A 10 22.71 15.19 31.88
C TYR A 10 22.90 15.40 30.36
N ASN A 11 23.89 14.75 29.76
CA ASN A 11 24.11 14.79 28.28
C ASN A 11 23.01 14.09 27.49
N MET A 12 22.40 13.03 27.99
CA MET A 12 21.26 12.39 27.36
C MET A 12 20.00 13.30 27.34
N HIS A 13 19.74 13.98 28.44
CA HIS A 13 18.59 14.88 28.60
C HIS A 13 18.71 16.14 27.71
N ASP A 14 19.92 16.67 27.59
CA ASP A 14 20.20 17.82 26.70
C ASP A 14 20.16 17.41 25.20
N ASN A 15 20.60 16.20 24.86
CA ASN A 15 20.45 15.64 23.52
C ASN A 15 18.98 15.39 23.15
N GLU A 16 18.17 14.86 24.07
CA GLU A 16 16.73 14.69 23.84
C GLU A 16 16.02 16.03 23.59
N LYS A 17 16.36 17.06 24.38
CA LYS A 17 15.81 18.41 24.19
C LYS A 17 16.30 19.06 22.89
N ALA A 18 17.54 18.82 22.49
CA ALA A 18 18.10 19.32 21.24
C ALA A 18 17.42 18.64 20.04
N ILE A 19 17.27 17.32 20.06
CA ILE A 19 16.55 16.53 19.06
C ILE A 19 15.09 17.00 18.98
N GLN A 20 14.44 17.20 20.11
CA GLN A 20 13.04 17.64 20.16
C GLN A 20 12.86 19.06 19.61
N ARG A 21 13.83 19.98 19.85
CA ARG A 21 13.83 21.31 19.26
C ARG A 21 14.06 21.28 17.73
N GLU A 22 14.92 20.40 17.26
CA GLU A 22 15.22 20.22 15.86
C GLU A 22 14.01 19.62 15.11
N VAL A 23 13.35 18.63 15.70
CA VAL A 23 12.09 18.05 15.18
C VAL A 23 10.98 19.10 15.12
N ILE A 24 10.81 19.92 16.16
CA ILE A 24 9.83 21.02 16.18
C ILE A 24 10.18 22.09 15.14
N PHE A 25 11.46 22.40 14.96
CA PHE A 25 11.93 23.38 13.97
C PHE A 25 11.68 22.86 12.56
N MET A 26 12.00 21.60 12.27
CA MET A 26 11.72 20.96 10.99
C MET A 26 10.22 20.86 10.70
N ALA A 27 9.41 20.52 11.69
CA ALA A 27 7.95 20.46 11.56
C ALA A 27 7.35 21.82 11.16
N LYS A 28 7.87 22.93 11.66
CA LYS A 28 7.43 24.29 11.29
C LYS A 28 7.83 24.72 9.88
N GLN A 29 8.75 24.03 9.23
CA GLN A 29 9.18 24.34 7.86
C GLN A 29 8.37 23.59 6.79
N ILE A 30 7.66 22.54 7.17
CA ILE A 30 6.85 21.72 6.26
C ILE A 30 5.51 22.43 6.03
N LYS A 31 5.33 22.97 4.83
CA LYS A 31 4.12 23.69 4.41
C LYS A 31 3.23 22.88 3.48
N LYS A 32 3.83 21.91 2.76
CA LYS A 32 3.13 21.10 1.79
C LYS A 32 3.58 19.64 1.88
N VAL A 33 2.63 18.74 2.02
CA VAL A 33 2.85 17.29 2.13
C VAL A 33 2.09 16.57 1.04
N VAL A 34 2.74 15.66 0.35
CA VAL A 34 2.08 14.69 -0.53
C VAL A 34 1.87 13.39 0.25
N LEU A 35 0.62 12.96 0.35
CA LEU A 35 0.20 11.77 1.09
C LEU A 35 -0.11 10.62 0.15
N ALA A 36 0.52 9.46 0.35
CA ALA A 36 0.09 8.19 -0.22
C ALA A 36 -1.31 7.84 0.35
N TYR A 37 -2.34 7.94 -0.47
CA TYR A 37 -3.72 7.89 -0.02
C TYR A 37 -4.49 6.74 -0.65
N SER A 38 -4.92 5.79 0.17
CA SER A 38 -5.75 4.67 -0.24
C SER A 38 -7.25 4.88 0.00
N GLY A 39 -7.61 5.90 0.78
CA GLY A 39 -8.98 6.12 1.24
C GLY A 39 -9.41 5.20 2.39
N GLY A 40 -8.53 4.33 2.88
CA GLY A 40 -8.75 3.54 4.10
C GLY A 40 -8.79 4.41 5.37
N LEU A 41 -9.06 3.77 6.51
CA LEU A 41 -9.09 4.45 7.81
C LEU A 41 -7.76 5.14 8.10
N ASP A 42 -6.67 4.38 8.09
CA ASP A 42 -5.32 4.83 8.42
C ASP A 42 -4.91 6.07 7.62
N THR A 43 -5.09 6.04 6.29
CA THR A 43 -4.69 7.16 5.44
C THR A 43 -5.62 8.36 5.54
N SER A 44 -6.89 8.13 5.90
CA SER A 44 -7.86 9.22 6.08
C SER A 44 -7.60 10.03 7.34
N ILE A 45 -7.28 9.38 8.47
CA ILE A 45 -6.95 10.09 9.73
C ILE A 45 -5.62 10.85 9.67
N ILE A 46 -4.72 10.44 8.77
CA ILE A 46 -3.44 11.13 8.57
C ILE A 46 -3.62 12.57 8.06
N ILE A 47 -4.66 12.85 7.28
CA ILE A 47 -4.88 14.20 6.72
C ILE A 47 -5.06 15.26 7.82
N PRO A 48 -6.03 15.15 8.74
CA PRO A 48 -6.15 16.11 9.84
C PRO A 48 -4.95 16.06 10.79
N TRP A 49 -4.40 14.87 11.06
CA TRP A 49 -3.22 14.74 11.90
C TRP A 49 -2.01 15.52 11.36
N LEU A 50 -1.75 15.49 10.04
CA LEU A 50 -0.70 16.29 9.43
C LEU A 50 -0.93 17.78 9.64
N LYS A 51 -2.17 18.26 9.46
CA LYS A 51 -2.49 19.67 9.67
C LYS A 51 -2.31 20.13 11.11
N GLU A 52 -2.64 19.28 12.07
CA GLU A 52 -2.48 19.57 13.49
C GLU A 52 -1.01 19.62 13.92
N ASN A 53 -0.17 18.75 13.35
CA ASN A 53 1.23 18.59 13.76
C ASN A 53 2.22 19.41 12.91
N TYR A 54 1.80 19.92 11.72
CA TYR A 54 2.66 20.68 10.80
C TYR A 54 2.04 22.03 10.42
N ASP A 55 1.59 22.79 11.43
CA ASP A 55 1.15 24.19 11.33
C ASP A 55 0.13 24.46 10.21
N GLY A 56 -0.86 23.58 10.06
CA GLY A 56 -1.89 23.69 9.04
C GLY A 56 -1.41 23.42 7.61
N CYS A 57 -0.37 22.61 7.43
CA CYS A 57 0.22 22.31 6.12
C CYS A 57 -0.82 21.95 5.07
N GLU A 58 -0.52 22.26 3.81
CA GLU A 58 -1.28 21.79 2.66
C GLU A 58 -1.06 20.28 2.47
N VAL A 59 -2.16 19.50 2.40
CA VAL A 59 -2.09 18.06 2.17
C VAL A 59 -2.65 17.75 0.80
N ILE A 60 -1.80 17.21 -0.08
CA ILE A 60 -2.17 16.72 -1.41
C ILE A 60 -2.22 15.20 -1.34
N ALA A 61 -3.39 14.63 -1.55
CA ALA A 61 -3.57 13.19 -1.60
C ALA A 61 -3.22 12.62 -2.98
N VAL A 62 -2.55 11.47 -3.02
CA VAL A 62 -2.20 10.77 -4.27
C VAL A 62 -2.54 9.31 -4.14
N SER A 63 -3.32 8.79 -5.07
CA SER A 63 -3.65 7.38 -5.22
C SER A 63 -3.17 6.88 -6.58
N GLY A 64 -2.58 5.70 -6.63
CA GLY A 64 -2.21 5.02 -7.87
C GLY A 64 -3.21 3.93 -8.19
N ASP A 65 -3.77 3.96 -9.41
CA ASP A 65 -4.57 2.87 -9.96
C ASP A 65 -3.63 1.82 -10.56
N VAL A 66 -3.49 0.71 -9.88
CA VAL A 66 -2.77 -0.49 -10.32
C VAL A 66 -3.71 -1.67 -10.57
N GLY A 67 -5.03 -1.39 -10.72
CA GLY A 67 -6.07 -2.38 -10.99
C GLY A 67 -6.85 -2.86 -9.76
N GLN A 68 -6.96 -2.04 -8.72
CA GLN A 68 -7.77 -2.34 -7.53
C GLN A 68 -9.28 -2.12 -7.73
N GLY A 69 -9.69 -1.67 -8.92
CA GLY A 69 -11.09 -1.58 -9.33
C GLY A 69 -11.90 -0.57 -8.50
N THR A 70 -13.03 -1.00 -7.94
CA THR A 70 -13.99 -0.14 -7.24
C THR A 70 -13.47 0.48 -5.93
N GLU A 71 -12.29 0.10 -5.46
CA GLU A 71 -11.68 0.72 -4.27
C GLU A 71 -11.38 2.21 -4.47
N LEU A 72 -11.29 2.65 -5.73
CA LEU A 72 -11.06 4.06 -6.09
C LEU A 72 -12.34 4.90 -6.15
N ASP A 73 -13.52 4.28 -6.06
CA ASP A 73 -14.79 4.96 -6.18
C ASP A 73 -15.04 5.90 -5.00
N GLY A 74 -15.38 7.16 -5.30
CA GLY A 74 -15.69 8.17 -4.28
C GLY A 74 -14.47 8.72 -3.52
N LEU A 75 -13.25 8.34 -3.90
CA LEU A 75 -12.03 8.80 -3.25
C LEU A 75 -11.88 10.32 -3.25
N GLU A 76 -12.26 10.99 -4.33
CA GLU A 76 -12.12 12.45 -4.43
C GLU A 76 -13.00 13.17 -3.42
N GLU A 77 -14.27 12.77 -3.31
CA GLU A 77 -15.19 13.36 -2.34
C GLU A 77 -14.72 13.09 -0.91
N LYS A 78 -14.26 11.87 -0.64
CA LYS A 78 -13.72 11.49 0.67
C LYS A 78 -12.48 12.29 1.04
N ALA A 79 -11.49 12.39 0.15
CA ALA A 79 -10.27 13.15 0.39
C ALA A 79 -10.57 14.63 0.69
N LYS A 80 -11.46 15.25 -0.09
CA LYS A 80 -11.89 16.64 0.14
C LYS A 80 -12.60 16.82 1.47
N LYS A 81 -13.56 15.95 1.81
CA LYS A 81 -14.26 15.98 3.10
C LYS A 81 -13.33 15.80 4.29
N THR A 82 -12.28 15.02 4.12
CA THR A 82 -11.27 14.80 5.15
C THR A 82 -10.28 15.96 5.27
N GLY A 83 -10.27 16.86 4.29
CA GLY A 83 -9.49 18.11 4.34
C GLY A 83 -8.24 18.12 3.45
N ALA A 84 -8.08 17.18 2.51
CA ALA A 84 -7.06 17.30 1.46
C ALA A 84 -7.38 18.50 0.55
N SER A 85 -6.35 19.25 0.17
CA SER A 85 -6.51 20.38 -0.75
C SER A 85 -6.74 19.91 -2.19
N LYS A 86 -6.18 18.73 -2.53
CA LYS A 86 -6.21 18.15 -3.86
C LYS A 86 -6.08 16.63 -3.79
N LEU A 87 -6.69 15.92 -4.73
CA LEU A 87 -6.45 14.50 -4.98
C LEU A 87 -5.94 14.30 -6.41
N TYR A 88 -4.92 13.48 -6.55
CA TYR A 88 -4.51 12.85 -7.80
C TYR A 88 -4.88 11.38 -7.76
N VAL A 89 -5.59 10.89 -8.76
CA VAL A 89 -5.75 9.47 -9.05
C VAL A 89 -5.00 9.22 -10.37
N LEU A 90 -3.94 8.43 -10.30
CA LEU A 90 -3.01 8.20 -11.41
C LEU A 90 -3.25 6.82 -11.99
N ASP A 91 -3.58 6.71 -13.27
CA ASP A 91 -3.63 5.40 -13.96
C ASP A 91 -2.20 4.89 -14.18
N LEU A 92 -1.82 3.89 -13.41
CA LEU A 92 -0.51 3.25 -13.43
C LEU A 92 -0.56 1.83 -13.97
N LYS A 93 -1.72 1.35 -14.45
CA LYS A 93 -1.91 -0.05 -14.87
C LYS A 93 -0.93 -0.46 -15.96
N LYS A 94 -0.79 0.35 -17.00
CA LYS A 94 0.12 0.05 -18.10
C LYS A 94 1.58 0.02 -17.64
N ASP A 95 2.03 1.02 -16.87
CA ASP A 95 3.39 1.08 -16.31
C ASP A 95 3.64 -0.14 -15.41
N PHE A 96 2.67 -0.49 -14.57
CA PHE A 96 2.74 -1.65 -13.68
C PHE A 96 2.90 -2.96 -14.46
N VAL A 97 2.14 -3.17 -15.54
CA VAL A 97 2.24 -4.39 -16.35
C VAL A 97 3.56 -4.45 -17.12
N GLU A 98 3.88 -3.40 -17.87
CA GLU A 98 4.98 -3.44 -18.84
C GLU A 98 6.36 -3.33 -18.19
N ASN A 99 6.49 -2.54 -17.12
CA ASN A 99 7.78 -2.25 -16.49
C ASN A 99 8.04 -3.01 -15.19
N TYR A 100 7.03 -3.71 -14.64
CA TYR A 100 7.18 -4.46 -13.39
C TYR A 100 6.69 -5.91 -13.53
N ILE A 101 5.45 -6.16 -13.95
CA ILE A 101 4.91 -7.52 -14.05
C ILE A 101 5.70 -8.34 -15.09
N PHE A 102 5.79 -7.86 -16.33
CA PHE A 102 6.47 -8.59 -17.40
C PHE A 102 7.95 -8.84 -17.11
N PRO A 103 8.76 -7.86 -16.66
CA PRO A 103 10.14 -8.13 -16.27
C PRO A 103 10.27 -9.12 -15.10
N THR A 104 9.35 -9.09 -14.14
CA THR A 104 9.34 -10.03 -13.00
C THR A 104 9.03 -11.45 -13.48
N MET A 105 8.07 -11.61 -14.39
CA MET A 105 7.79 -12.90 -15.04
C MET A 105 8.98 -13.42 -15.86
N GLN A 106 9.59 -12.56 -16.68
CA GLN A 106 10.77 -12.93 -17.49
C GLN A 106 11.94 -13.37 -16.61
N ALA A 107 12.07 -12.78 -15.43
CA ALA A 107 13.09 -13.17 -14.44
C ALA A 107 12.75 -14.47 -13.70
N GLY A 108 11.53 -15.00 -13.82
CA GLY A 108 11.04 -16.14 -13.06
C GLY A 108 11.02 -15.85 -11.54
N ALA A 109 10.80 -14.60 -11.15
CA ALA A 109 10.87 -14.20 -9.74
C ALA A 109 9.59 -14.63 -9.01
N VAL A 110 9.71 -15.68 -8.23
CA VAL A 110 8.66 -16.22 -7.35
C VAL A 110 9.25 -16.35 -5.94
N TYR A 111 8.59 -15.74 -4.96
CA TYR A 111 9.04 -15.81 -3.57
C TYR A 111 8.66 -17.17 -2.97
N GLU A 112 9.66 -17.89 -2.46
CA GLU A 112 9.53 -19.23 -1.86
C GLU A 112 8.72 -20.22 -2.72
N ASP A 113 8.90 -20.15 -4.04
CA ASP A 113 8.24 -21.00 -5.05
C ASP A 113 6.71 -20.93 -5.08
N LYS A 114 6.12 -19.93 -4.43
CA LYS A 114 4.65 -19.78 -4.29
C LYS A 114 4.13 -18.39 -4.61
N TYR A 115 4.75 -17.36 -4.07
CA TYR A 115 4.20 -16.00 -4.09
C TYR A 115 4.74 -15.17 -5.24
N LEU A 116 3.82 -14.64 -6.06
CA LEU A 116 4.12 -13.88 -7.27
C LEU A 116 4.48 -12.41 -7.01
N LEU A 117 4.69 -12.00 -5.76
CA LEU A 117 5.23 -10.70 -5.35
C LEU A 117 4.35 -9.49 -5.73
N GLY A 118 3.03 -9.64 -5.92
CA GLY A 118 2.15 -8.58 -6.41
C GLY A 118 2.18 -7.29 -5.58
N THR A 119 2.14 -7.38 -4.26
CA THR A 119 2.31 -6.21 -3.38
C THR A 119 3.72 -5.65 -3.44
N SER A 120 4.74 -6.52 -3.57
CA SER A 120 6.15 -6.13 -3.45
C SER A 120 6.58 -5.14 -4.53
N PHE A 121 6.09 -5.27 -5.76
CA PHE A 121 6.43 -4.33 -6.83
C PHE A 121 5.30 -3.35 -7.20
N ALA A 122 4.07 -3.53 -6.71
CA ALA A 122 3.03 -2.50 -6.81
C ALA A 122 3.38 -1.25 -5.98
N ARG A 123 3.94 -1.42 -4.78
CA ARG A 123 4.32 -0.29 -3.92
C ARG A 123 5.41 0.61 -4.51
N PRO A 124 6.51 0.11 -5.10
CA PRO A 124 7.47 0.93 -5.82
C PRO A 124 6.88 1.74 -6.98
N VAL A 125 5.96 1.17 -7.76
CA VAL A 125 5.26 1.90 -8.84
C VAL A 125 4.53 3.11 -8.29
N ILE A 126 3.71 2.89 -7.26
CA ILE A 126 2.94 3.95 -6.60
C ILE A 126 3.87 4.98 -5.96
N ALA A 127 4.91 4.53 -5.25
CA ALA A 127 5.85 5.42 -4.57
C ALA A 127 6.61 6.32 -5.55
N LYS A 128 7.04 5.79 -6.71
CA LYS A 128 7.66 6.58 -7.78
C LYS A 128 6.72 7.66 -8.29
N ALA A 129 5.47 7.30 -8.59
CA ALA A 129 4.47 8.25 -9.06
C ALA A 129 4.17 9.35 -8.01
N ILE A 130 4.16 9.00 -6.73
CA ILE A 130 4.03 9.96 -5.62
C ILE A 130 5.22 10.93 -5.59
N VAL A 131 6.45 10.45 -5.80
CA VAL A 131 7.65 11.31 -5.89
C VAL A 131 7.52 12.29 -7.05
N ASP A 132 7.05 11.83 -8.21
CA ASP A 132 6.87 12.69 -9.39
C ASP A 132 5.84 13.80 -9.11
N ILE A 133 4.73 13.49 -8.42
CA ILE A 133 3.75 14.50 -7.97
C ILE A 133 4.35 15.43 -6.92
N ALA A 134 5.10 14.91 -5.95
CA ALA A 134 5.72 15.73 -4.92
C ALA A 134 6.68 16.76 -5.52
N LYS A 135 7.49 16.35 -6.48
CA LYS A 135 8.37 17.27 -7.24
C LYS A 135 7.58 18.29 -8.05
N LYS A 136 6.53 17.86 -8.75
CA LYS A 136 5.64 18.72 -9.53
C LYS A 136 4.96 19.79 -8.69
N GLU A 137 4.49 19.43 -7.51
CA GLU A 137 3.77 20.32 -6.59
C GLU A 137 4.73 21.15 -5.69
N GLY A 138 6.03 20.87 -5.74
CA GLY A 138 7.02 21.51 -4.86
C GLY A 138 6.77 21.20 -3.39
N ALA A 139 6.46 19.94 -3.08
CA ALA A 139 6.19 19.51 -1.73
C ALA A 139 7.46 19.40 -0.89
N ASP A 140 7.35 19.71 0.40
CA ASP A 140 8.45 19.63 1.36
C ASP A 140 8.64 18.21 1.91
N ALA A 141 7.57 17.41 1.90
CA ALA A 141 7.57 16.06 2.43
C ALA A 141 6.62 15.12 1.70
N ILE A 142 6.91 13.82 1.79
CA ILE A 142 6.02 12.73 1.42
C ILE A 142 5.61 11.99 2.68
N CYS A 143 4.31 11.71 2.82
CA CYS A 143 3.76 10.94 3.93
C CYS A 143 3.16 9.61 3.44
N HIS A 144 3.30 8.55 4.22
CA HIS A 144 2.65 7.26 4.00
C HIS A 144 2.05 6.71 5.28
N GLY A 145 0.97 5.92 5.14
CA GLY A 145 0.26 5.26 6.24
C GLY A 145 0.72 3.83 6.55
N CYS A 146 1.91 3.43 6.09
CA CYS A 146 2.40 2.08 6.37
C CYS A 146 2.77 1.91 7.83
N THR A 147 2.37 0.78 8.42
CA THR A 147 2.75 0.43 9.79
C THR A 147 4.25 0.21 9.91
N GLY A 148 4.83 0.51 11.08
CA GLY A 148 6.25 0.31 11.34
C GLY A 148 6.71 -1.16 11.41
N LYS A 149 5.79 -2.12 11.21
CA LYS A 149 6.05 -3.57 11.30
C LYS A 149 6.00 -4.30 9.97
N GLY A 150 5.34 -3.72 8.96
CA GLY A 150 5.15 -4.34 7.64
C GLY A 150 6.29 -4.07 6.66
N ASN A 151 6.34 -4.85 5.57
CA ASN A 151 7.30 -4.68 4.49
C ASN A 151 7.03 -3.42 3.65
N ASP A 152 5.79 -2.92 3.62
CA ASP A 152 5.38 -1.80 2.78
C ASP A 152 6.11 -0.50 3.09
N GLN A 153 6.40 -0.23 4.36
CA GLN A 153 7.20 0.95 4.72
C GLN A 153 8.56 0.95 4.02
N VAL A 154 9.22 -0.22 3.94
CA VAL A 154 10.53 -0.35 3.29
C VAL A 154 10.39 -0.13 1.78
N ARG A 155 9.35 -0.69 1.15
CA ARG A 155 9.07 -0.55 -0.28
C ARG A 155 8.84 0.92 -0.66
N PHE A 156 8.02 1.64 0.11
CA PHE A 156 7.77 3.07 -0.09
C PHE A 156 9.05 3.90 0.14
N GLU A 157 9.68 3.75 1.30
CA GLU A 157 10.79 4.62 1.70
C GLU A 157 12.04 4.45 0.86
N LEU A 158 12.42 3.21 0.53
CA LEU A 158 13.57 2.96 -0.36
C LEU A 158 13.31 3.52 -1.75
N THR A 159 12.09 3.41 -2.27
CA THR A 159 11.74 3.99 -3.56
C THR A 159 11.78 5.53 -3.51
N ILE A 160 11.18 6.14 -2.48
CA ILE A 160 11.26 7.60 -2.30
C ILE A 160 12.71 8.05 -2.23
N LYS A 161 13.56 7.37 -1.44
CA LYS A 161 14.97 7.73 -1.30
C LYS A 161 15.80 7.48 -2.56
N ALA A 162 15.42 6.51 -3.38
CA ALA A 162 16.07 6.27 -4.67
C ALA A 162 15.81 7.40 -5.68
N PHE A 163 14.61 7.95 -5.71
CA PHE A 163 14.22 8.98 -6.67
C PHE A 163 14.27 10.42 -6.13
N ALA A 164 14.23 10.60 -4.81
CA ALA A 164 14.29 11.89 -4.12
C ALA A 164 14.99 11.72 -2.76
N PRO A 165 16.33 11.53 -2.73
CA PRO A 165 17.08 11.26 -1.50
C PRO A 165 16.97 12.39 -0.47
N GLU A 166 16.76 13.62 -0.92
CA GLU A 166 16.58 14.81 -0.09
C GLU A 166 15.18 14.93 0.53
N MET A 167 14.19 14.22 -0.01
CA MET A 167 12.80 14.36 0.40
C MET A 167 12.60 13.90 1.85
N THR A 168 11.94 14.74 2.64
CA THR A 168 11.51 14.37 3.99
C THR A 168 10.40 13.33 3.92
N ILE A 169 10.52 12.25 4.71
CA ILE A 169 9.50 11.21 4.82
C ILE A 169 8.82 11.33 6.18
N ILE A 170 7.48 11.40 6.16
CA ILE A 170 6.64 11.38 7.36
C ILE A 170 5.95 10.03 7.43
N ALA A 171 6.20 9.30 8.51
CA ALA A 171 5.60 8.00 8.81
C ALA A 171 4.86 8.07 10.16
N PRO A 172 3.58 8.48 10.19
CA PRO A 172 2.83 8.73 11.43
C PRO A 172 2.85 7.55 12.40
N TRP A 173 2.71 6.33 11.91
CA TRP A 173 2.75 5.12 12.75
C TRP A 173 4.00 4.96 13.62
N ARG A 174 5.06 5.70 13.35
CA ARG A 174 6.29 5.71 14.19
C ARG A 174 6.32 6.82 15.20
N ILE A 175 5.49 7.85 15.03
CA ILE A 175 5.61 9.11 15.79
C ILE A 175 4.32 9.56 16.49
N TRP A 176 3.15 9.08 16.06
CA TRP A 176 1.88 9.43 16.68
C TRP A 176 1.56 8.56 17.91
N ASN A 177 0.58 9.00 18.69
CA ASN A 177 0.16 8.29 19.90
C ASN A 177 -0.97 7.28 19.69
N ILE A 178 -1.55 7.20 18.49
CA ILE A 178 -2.60 6.25 18.12
C ILE A 178 -1.97 4.87 17.98
N LYS A 179 -2.45 3.88 18.74
CA LYS A 179 -1.81 2.56 18.84
C LYS A 179 -2.74 1.40 18.50
N SER A 180 -4.04 1.66 18.41
CA SER A 180 -5.03 0.63 18.12
C SER A 180 -6.03 1.12 17.07
N ARG A 181 -6.72 0.17 16.45
CA ARG A 181 -7.79 0.45 15.49
C ARG A 181 -8.97 1.18 16.14
N GLU A 182 -9.24 0.91 17.40
CA GLU A 182 -10.26 1.59 18.19
C GLU A 182 -9.93 3.09 18.34
N GLU A 183 -8.69 3.40 18.69
CA GLU A 183 -8.21 4.79 18.79
C GLU A 183 -8.25 5.52 17.45
N GLU A 184 -7.97 4.82 16.32
CA GLU A 184 -8.13 5.38 14.98
C GLU A 184 -9.58 5.74 14.68
N ILE A 185 -10.52 4.87 15.05
CA ILE A 185 -11.95 5.10 14.86
C ILE A 185 -12.41 6.28 15.71
N GLU A 186 -12.03 6.35 16.98
CA GLU A 186 -12.35 7.48 17.87
C GLU A 186 -11.80 8.80 17.31
N TYR A 187 -10.57 8.80 16.82
CA TYR A 187 -9.97 9.97 16.19
C TYR A 187 -10.74 10.37 14.91
N ALA A 188 -11.11 9.41 14.08
CA ALA A 188 -11.88 9.66 12.86
C ALA A 188 -13.27 10.23 13.16
N GLU A 189 -13.97 9.71 14.17
CA GLU A 189 -15.27 10.20 14.62
C GLU A 189 -15.17 11.64 15.15
N ALA A 190 -14.14 11.94 15.96
CA ALA A 190 -13.88 13.27 16.48
C ALA A 190 -13.64 14.32 15.37
N HIS A 191 -13.10 13.88 14.23
CA HIS A 191 -12.82 14.73 13.05
C HIS A 191 -13.91 14.66 11.96
N ASN A 192 -15.04 13.98 12.22
CA ASN A 192 -16.15 13.78 11.26
C ASN A 192 -15.69 13.16 9.92
N ILE A 193 -14.71 12.26 9.96
CA ILE A 193 -14.22 11.54 8.79
C ILE A 193 -15.27 10.48 8.38
N PRO A 194 -15.74 10.46 7.12
CA PRO A 194 -16.71 9.47 6.69
C PRO A 194 -16.07 8.08 6.63
N LEU A 195 -16.49 7.20 7.54
CA LEU A 195 -15.99 5.83 7.61
C LEU A 195 -17.06 4.85 7.09
N LYS A 196 -16.67 3.98 6.17
CA LYS A 196 -17.43 2.77 5.84
C LYS A 196 -16.81 1.61 6.64
N ILE A 197 -17.05 1.56 7.95
CA ILE A 197 -16.49 0.51 8.80
C ILE A 197 -17.55 -0.53 9.09
N ASN A 198 -17.30 -1.77 8.70
CA ASN A 198 -17.92 -2.94 9.29
C ASN A 198 -16.91 -3.56 10.27
N ARG A 199 -17.19 -3.48 11.58
CA ARG A 199 -16.24 -3.83 12.66
C ARG A 199 -15.90 -5.33 12.71
N GLU A 200 -16.71 -6.20 12.09
CA GLU A 200 -16.70 -7.61 12.44
C GLU A 200 -16.21 -8.59 11.37
N THR A 201 -16.00 -8.17 10.13
CA THR A 201 -15.83 -9.16 9.04
C THR A 201 -14.78 -8.87 7.98
N ASN A 202 -13.99 -7.80 8.11
CA ASN A 202 -13.12 -7.43 7.01
C ASN A 202 -11.67 -7.88 7.23
N TYR A 203 -11.24 -8.87 6.43
CA TYR A 203 -9.83 -9.13 6.20
C TYR A 203 -9.13 -7.86 5.70
N SER A 204 -7.87 -7.68 6.05
CA SER A 204 -7.02 -6.73 5.37
C SER A 204 -6.77 -7.25 3.95
N LYS A 205 -7.05 -6.43 2.94
CA LYS A 205 -6.96 -6.82 1.53
C LYS A 205 -6.00 -5.90 0.80
N ASP A 206 -5.24 -6.47 -0.13
CA ASP A 206 -4.42 -5.74 -1.07
C ASP A 206 -4.66 -6.29 -2.48
N LYS A 207 -5.31 -5.48 -3.31
CA LYS A 207 -5.74 -5.84 -4.66
C LYS A 207 -5.01 -5.00 -5.70
N ASN A 208 -4.55 -5.67 -6.75
CA ASN A 208 -4.02 -5.04 -7.94
C ASN A 208 -4.21 -5.98 -9.15
N LEU A 209 -3.74 -5.60 -10.33
CA LEU A 209 -3.84 -6.45 -11.53
C LEU A 209 -3.17 -7.81 -11.40
N TRP A 210 -2.20 -7.96 -10.50
CA TRP A 210 -1.39 -9.17 -10.41
C TRP A 210 -1.85 -10.13 -9.31
N HIS A 211 -2.52 -9.64 -8.28
CA HIS A 211 -3.02 -10.46 -7.19
C HIS A 211 -4.09 -9.79 -6.33
N LEU A 212 -4.69 -10.58 -5.47
CA LEU A 212 -5.44 -10.15 -4.30
C LEU A 212 -4.96 -10.95 -3.09
N SER A 213 -4.42 -10.28 -2.09
CA SER A 213 -4.09 -10.91 -0.81
C SER A 213 -5.16 -10.64 0.24
N HIS A 214 -5.31 -11.61 1.14
CA HIS A 214 -6.10 -11.50 2.36
C HIS A 214 -5.19 -11.78 3.55
N GLU A 215 -5.27 -10.96 4.58
CA GLU A 215 -4.57 -11.19 5.86
C GLU A 215 -5.43 -10.74 7.04
N GLY A 216 -5.09 -11.19 8.23
CA GLY A 216 -5.80 -10.84 9.46
C GLY A 216 -6.89 -11.84 9.87
N LEU A 217 -7.61 -11.53 10.95
CA LEU A 217 -8.67 -12.37 11.52
C LEU A 217 -8.18 -13.79 11.80
N ASP A 218 -8.96 -14.78 11.37
CA ASP A 218 -8.65 -16.22 11.51
C ASP A 218 -7.39 -16.65 10.74
N LEU A 219 -6.96 -15.91 9.72
CA LEU A 219 -5.73 -16.18 8.98
C LEU A 219 -4.45 -15.80 9.77
N GLU A 220 -4.55 -15.08 10.88
CA GLU A 220 -3.40 -14.79 11.75
C GLU A 220 -2.89 -16.06 12.50
N ASP A 221 -3.73 -17.05 12.68
CA ASP A 221 -3.35 -18.34 13.21
C ASP A 221 -3.10 -19.33 12.06
N PRO A 222 -1.84 -19.72 11.78
CA PRO A 222 -1.51 -20.61 10.68
C PRO A 222 -2.04 -22.05 10.87
N SER A 223 -2.67 -22.37 11.99
CA SER A 223 -3.38 -23.63 12.21
C SER A 223 -4.79 -23.64 11.60
N ASN A 224 -5.31 -22.45 11.22
CA ASN A 224 -6.60 -22.33 10.58
C ASN A 224 -6.49 -22.52 9.07
N GLU A 225 -7.40 -23.29 8.50
CA GLU A 225 -7.52 -23.43 7.05
C GLU A 225 -8.20 -22.21 6.43
N PRO A 226 -7.66 -21.65 5.30
CA PRO A 226 -8.32 -20.57 4.58
C PRO A 226 -9.72 -20.99 4.09
N GLN A 227 -10.70 -20.11 4.30
CA GLN A 227 -12.11 -20.42 4.03
C GLN A 227 -12.48 -20.16 2.57
N TYR A 228 -11.88 -20.89 1.62
CA TYR A 228 -12.09 -20.71 0.18
C TYR A 228 -13.54 -20.85 -0.27
N GLU A 229 -14.35 -21.64 0.45
CA GLU A 229 -15.77 -21.87 0.15
C GLU A 229 -16.71 -20.80 0.74
N LYS A 230 -16.19 -19.89 1.56
CA LYS A 230 -16.99 -18.82 2.14
C LYS A 230 -17.37 -17.79 1.07
N GLU A 231 -18.67 -17.52 0.98
CA GLU A 231 -19.19 -16.52 0.04
C GLU A 231 -18.48 -15.16 0.19
N GLY A 232 -18.00 -14.62 -0.94
CA GLY A 232 -17.29 -13.32 -0.98
C GLY A 232 -15.85 -13.38 -0.46
N PHE A 233 -15.29 -14.52 -0.10
CA PHE A 233 -13.88 -14.66 0.26
C PHE A 233 -13.00 -14.56 -1.00
N LEU A 234 -13.28 -15.38 -2.02
CA LEU A 234 -12.57 -15.31 -3.30
C LEU A 234 -13.25 -14.31 -4.23
N GLU A 235 -12.66 -13.11 -4.37
CA GLU A 235 -13.21 -12.05 -5.23
C GLU A 235 -12.78 -12.16 -6.70
N LEU A 236 -11.63 -12.78 -6.96
CA LEU A 236 -11.06 -12.87 -8.31
C LEU A 236 -11.34 -14.21 -8.98
N GLY A 237 -11.94 -15.16 -8.28
CA GLY A 237 -12.16 -16.48 -8.83
C GLY A 237 -13.05 -17.35 -7.96
N VAL A 238 -13.05 -18.62 -8.27
CA VAL A 238 -13.79 -19.66 -7.54
C VAL A 238 -12.82 -20.63 -6.88
N SER A 239 -13.30 -21.38 -5.89
CA SER A 239 -12.50 -22.46 -5.31
C SER A 239 -12.30 -23.61 -6.32
N PRO A 240 -11.27 -24.44 -6.15
CA PRO A 240 -11.07 -25.62 -6.99
C PRO A 240 -12.27 -26.58 -7.00
N LEU A 241 -13.06 -26.63 -5.91
CA LEU A 241 -14.27 -27.45 -5.83
C LEU A 241 -15.44 -26.90 -6.65
N GLN A 242 -15.43 -25.60 -6.94
CA GLN A 242 -16.45 -24.90 -7.75
C GLN A 242 -16.00 -24.70 -9.19
N ALA A 243 -14.75 -25.01 -9.51
CA ALA A 243 -14.21 -24.87 -10.84
C ALA A 243 -14.87 -25.88 -11.82
N PRO A 244 -14.93 -25.56 -13.14
CA PRO A 244 -15.46 -26.47 -14.14
C PRO A 244 -14.69 -27.79 -14.22
N ASP A 245 -15.39 -28.91 -14.38
CA ASP A 245 -14.77 -30.23 -14.63
C ASP A 245 -14.15 -30.37 -16.04
N GLN A 246 -14.53 -29.49 -16.95
CA GLN A 246 -14.02 -29.47 -18.31
C GLN A 246 -12.82 -28.53 -18.44
N PRO A 247 -11.72 -28.96 -19.09
CA PRO A 247 -10.56 -28.10 -19.26
C PRO A 247 -10.83 -26.91 -20.17
N THR A 248 -10.32 -25.74 -19.81
CA THR A 248 -10.30 -24.55 -20.65
C THR A 248 -8.91 -24.40 -21.27
N TYR A 249 -8.83 -24.45 -22.59
CA TYR A 249 -7.57 -24.27 -23.32
C TYR A 249 -7.42 -22.82 -23.78
N ILE A 250 -6.24 -22.26 -23.60
CA ILE A 250 -5.86 -20.94 -24.11
C ILE A 250 -4.56 -21.05 -24.92
N THR A 251 -4.40 -20.16 -25.88
CA THR A 251 -3.16 -20.01 -26.65
C THR A 251 -2.61 -18.62 -26.41
N LEU A 252 -1.37 -18.53 -25.91
CA LEU A 252 -0.64 -17.28 -25.76
C LEU A 252 0.45 -17.18 -26.83
N HIS A 253 0.49 -16.07 -27.55
CA HIS A 253 1.61 -15.72 -28.40
C HIS A 253 2.61 -14.85 -27.68
N PHE A 254 3.90 -15.14 -27.83
CA PHE A 254 4.98 -14.40 -27.17
C PHE A 254 5.94 -13.81 -28.19
N GLU A 255 6.30 -12.55 -28.00
CA GLU A 255 7.40 -11.89 -28.71
C GLU A 255 8.47 -11.44 -27.71
N LYS A 256 9.68 -11.97 -27.86
CA LYS A 256 10.82 -11.66 -26.98
C LYS A 256 10.49 -11.86 -25.48
N GLY A 257 9.69 -12.88 -25.16
CA GLY A 257 9.29 -13.21 -23.79
C GLY A 257 8.17 -12.34 -23.22
N ILE A 258 7.53 -11.51 -24.02
CA ILE A 258 6.36 -10.72 -23.67
C ILE A 258 5.13 -11.30 -24.36
N PRO A 259 4.02 -11.59 -23.65
CA PRO A 259 2.78 -12.05 -24.27
C PRO A 259 2.12 -10.90 -25.04
N THR A 260 1.77 -11.16 -26.30
CA THR A 260 1.23 -10.14 -27.23
C THR A 260 -0.13 -10.49 -27.82
N ALA A 261 -0.55 -11.76 -27.76
CA ALA A 261 -1.87 -12.17 -28.22
C ALA A 261 -2.44 -13.31 -27.37
N LEU A 262 -3.77 -13.34 -27.28
CA LEU A 262 -4.56 -14.37 -26.61
C LEU A 262 -5.52 -15.01 -27.62
N ASN A 263 -5.47 -16.34 -27.76
CA ASN A 263 -6.31 -17.13 -28.68
C ASN A 263 -6.28 -16.65 -30.13
N GLY A 264 -5.11 -16.12 -30.56
CA GLY A 264 -4.89 -15.64 -31.92
C GLY A 264 -5.27 -14.18 -32.16
N GLU A 265 -5.78 -13.47 -31.16
CA GLU A 265 -6.11 -12.05 -31.25
C GLU A 265 -5.06 -11.22 -30.52
N GLU A 266 -4.53 -10.19 -31.19
CA GLU A 266 -3.65 -9.21 -30.57
C GLU A 266 -4.40 -8.44 -29.49
N ILE A 267 -3.75 -8.23 -28.35
CA ILE A 267 -4.37 -7.59 -27.18
C ILE A 267 -3.31 -6.76 -26.45
N ASP A 268 -3.72 -5.60 -25.92
CA ASP A 268 -2.82 -4.79 -25.12
C ASP A 268 -2.46 -5.45 -23.76
N SER A 269 -1.37 -5.00 -23.18
CA SER A 269 -0.78 -5.60 -22.00
C SER A 269 -1.71 -5.65 -20.78
N VAL A 270 -2.49 -4.60 -20.54
CA VAL A 270 -3.42 -4.52 -19.41
C VAL A 270 -4.61 -5.45 -19.64
N SER A 271 -5.26 -5.33 -20.79
CA SER A 271 -6.40 -6.17 -21.17
C SER A 271 -6.03 -7.66 -21.21
N LEU A 272 -4.79 -7.98 -21.58
CA LEU A 272 -4.30 -9.36 -21.54
C LEU A 272 -4.29 -9.92 -20.10
N ILE A 273 -3.73 -9.16 -19.15
CA ILE A 273 -3.69 -9.59 -17.73
C ILE A 273 -5.12 -9.70 -17.17
N GLU A 274 -5.99 -8.73 -17.48
CA GLU A 274 -7.41 -8.79 -17.07
C GLU A 274 -8.12 -10.02 -17.61
N ALA A 275 -7.92 -10.33 -18.90
CA ALA A 275 -8.52 -11.51 -19.54
C ALA A 275 -7.99 -12.82 -18.92
N LEU A 276 -6.68 -12.91 -18.65
CA LEU A 276 -6.08 -14.07 -17.99
C LEU A 276 -6.55 -14.24 -16.56
N ASN A 277 -6.69 -13.14 -15.79
CA ASN A 277 -7.25 -13.16 -14.45
C ASN A 277 -8.70 -13.68 -14.46
N LYS A 278 -9.50 -13.24 -15.42
CA LYS A 278 -10.87 -13.72 -15.57
C LYS A 278 -10.91 -15.22 -15.87
N ILE A 279 -10.18 -15.66 -16.90
CA ILE A 279 -10.16 -17.08 -17.29
C ILE A 279 -9.59 -17.95 -16.16
N GLY A 280 -8.47 -17.55 -15.56
CA GLY A 280 -7.86 -18.27 -14.45
C GLY A 280 -8.79 -18.36 -13.22
N GLY A 281 -9.41 -17.22 -12.88
CA GLY A 281 -10.36 -17.16 -11.75
C GLY A 281 -11.58 -18.06 -11.96
N GLU A 282 -12.18 -18.06 -13.15
CA GLU A 282 -13.31 -18.93 -13.50
C GLU A 282 -12.95 -20.43 -13.43
N ASN A 283 -11.67 -20.76 -13.55
CA ASN A 283 -11.15 -22.12 -13.49
C ASN A 283 -10.45 -22.47 -12.15
N GLY A 284 -10.60 -21.65 -11.12
CA GLY A 284 -10.03 -21.90 -9.79
C GLY A 284 -8.49 -21.90 -9.75
N VAL A 285 -7.85 -21.18 -10.67
CA VAL A 285 -6.40 -21.12 -10.78
C VAL A 285 -5.84 -19.92 -10.03
N GLY A 286 -4.71 -20.13 -9.33
CA GLY A 286 -3.93 -19.04 -8.74
C GLY A 286 -4.09 -18.86 -7.23
N LEU A 287 -4.67 -19.84 -6.54
CA LEU A 287 -4.74 -19.80 -5.07
C LEU A 287 -3.39 -20.16 -4.45
N ALA A 288 -2.99 -19.41 -3.43
CA ALA A 288 -1.81 -19.68 -2.65
C ALA A 288 -2.08 -19.36 -1.17
N ASP A 289 -1.64 -20.25 -0.29
CA ASP A 289 -1.63 -20.08 1.15
C ASP A 289 -0.17 -20.12 1.63
N LEU A 290 0.27 -19.04 2.30
CA LEU A 290 1.67 -18.89 2.69
C LEU A 290 1.82 -18.03 3.94
N VAL A 291 2.91 -18.25 4.66
CA VAL A 291 3.40 -17.36 5.73
C VAL A 291 4.50 -16.50 5.16
N GLU A 292 4.29 -15.19 5.06
CA GLU A 292 5.26 -14.25 4.50
C GLU A 292 6.29 -13.84 5.55
N ASN A 293 7.58 -13.90 5.20
CA ASN A 293 8.65 -13.34 6.02
C ASN A 293 8.68 -11.81 5.92
N ARG A 294 9.02 -11.14 7.02
CA ARG A 294 9.14 -9.69 7.09
C ARG A 294 10.59 -9.26 7.21
N LEU A 295 10.93 -8.18 6.51
CA LEU A 295 12.27 -7.59 6.58
C LEU A 295 12.50 -6.91 7.93
N VAL A 296 11.48 -6.26 8.47
CA VAL A 296 11.53 -5.50 9.72
C VAL A 296 10.42 -5.92 10.66
N GLY A 297 10.82 -6.30 11.86
CA GLY A 297 9.90 -6.73 12.90
C GLY A 297 9.17 -8.05 12.61
N MET A 298 8.34 -8.44 13.53
CA MET A 298 7.37 -9.55 13.39
C MET A 298 5.98 -9.06 13.75
N LYS A 299 5.00 -9.54 13.03
CA LYS A 299 3.59 -9.27 13.33
C LYS A 299 3.05 -10.28 14.31
#